data_6647abadde566c3e325aa6087f849342
#
_entry.id   6647abadde566c3e325aa6087f849342
#
_cell.length_a   1.000
_cell.length_b   1.000
_cell.length_c   1.000
_cell.angle_alpha   90.00
_cell.angle_beta   90.00
_cell.angle_gamma   90.00
#
_symmetry.space_group_name_H-M   'P 1'
#
loop_
_entity.id
_entity.type
_entity.pdbx_description
1 polymer ?
#
loop_
_entity_poly.entity_id
_entity_poly.type
_entity_poly.pdbx_seq_one_letter_code
_entity_poly.pdbx_strand_id
1 'polypeptide(L)'
;MLYGNHTEQQLVDIVSSLDFGGISIVLIDQPIDAAGRRMIGQIFHTRTSGQNPFLLIDQVLFLFLAMHQETERMPVLLKCTLPYTTYQPFVRDGGSITDEMFCGRSQELATIIDPKGACVIYGGRQLGKTALLERAESRCSKPENREYAVYSTIIKIDNESEVVETLISDIDRKTNGKIVLSKCTTLKAMCSQLSRMFRNEQIATIHLFIDEVDCFLGAIADEAYRPIQPLVDLKRETKNKFKFVLAGLHNVCRAQNATKENGIFGQLGTPLCIKPLSPTDALRLLSRPLNYLGFQIDRYPHLETILTNTNYYPGILQFFGYMLVETLTGQYMKYYSAVDGNPPFTLQDEQLGAVMNSSDLNKSIKDKFRWSLELDPRYFMIARCITMLYHFYEEDRSVGTWMGFTVDQIREISKSYDIHCLENESVDSFANLLDEMVEMGILSQPVSGGYRLRRSSFVDIIGENIDTLEEDIINNNEVVV
;
A
#
# COMPACT_ATOMS: atom_id res chain seq x y z
N MET A 1 -33.61 14.54 5.74
CA MET A 1 -33.76 15.92 6.21
C MET A 1 -34.65 15.91 7.43
N LEU A 2 -34.28 16.56 8.52
CA LEU A 2 -35.04 16.64 9.76
C LEU A 2 -35.52 18.06 9.95
N TYR A 3 -36.80 18.22 10.27
CA TYR A 3 -37.46 19.50 10.46
C TYR A 3 -37.86 19.65 11.93
N GLY A 4 -37.85 20.89 12.42
CA GLY A 4 -38.21 21.25 13.78
C GLY A 4 -37.02 21.23 14.75
N ASN A 5 -37.29 21.68 15.98
CA ASN A 5 -36.25 21.77 17.01
C ASN A 5 -36.07 20.42 17.69
N HIS A 6 -34.85 19.89 17.67
CA HIS A 6 -34.46 18.66 18.33
C HIS A 6 -33.35 18.93 19.32
N THR A 7 -33.36 18.23 20.46
CA THR A 7 -32.19 18.21 21.35
C THR A 7 -31.10 17.34 20.73
N GLU A 8 -29.86 17.56 21.17
CA GLU A 8 -28.69 16.77 20.70
C GLU A 8 -28.92 15.27 20.87
N GLN A 9 -29.54 14.88 22.00
CA GLN A 9 -29.93 13.52 22.30
C GLN A 9 -30.93 12.96 21.28
N GLN A 10 -31.97 13.71 20.96
CA GLN A 10 -33.00 13.29 20.00
C GLN A 10 -32.43 13.15 18.59
N LEU A 11 -31.51 14.05 18.20
CA LEU A 11 -30.80 13.94 16.90
C LEU A 11 -30.02 12.64 16.81
N VAL A 12 -29.27 12.27 17.86
CA VAL A 12 -28.52 11.02 17.88
C VAL A 12 -29.47 9.81 17.86
N ASP A 13 -30.57 9.84 18.63
CA ASP A 13 -31.55 8.75 18.67
C ASP A 13 -32.19 8.51 17.31
N ILE A 14 -32.59 9.60 16.61
CA ILE A 14 -33.15 9.52 15.27
C ILE A 14 -32.14 8.93 14.28
N VAL A 15 -30.92 9.48 14.24
CA VAL A 15 -29.92 9.04 13.28
C VAL A 15 -29.48 7.59 13.57
N SER A 16 -29.32 7.22 14.83
CA SER A 16 -28.96 5.85 15.22
C SER A 16 -30.05 4.82 14.92
N SER A 17 -31.32 5.25 14.82
CA SER A 17 -32.42 4.37 14.42
C SER A 17 -32.45 4.07 12.91
N LEU A 18 -31.70 4.84 12.11
CA LEU A 18 -31.64 4.70 10.66
C LEU A 18 -30.39 3.86 10.31
N ASP A 19 -30.63 2.65 9.82
CA ASP A 19 -29.55 1.76 9.39
C ASP A 19 -29.07 2.16 7.98
N PHE A 20 -28.05 3.02 7.95
CA PHE A 20 -27.39 3.41 6.71
C PHE A 20 -26.09 2.60 6.55
N GLY A 21 -25.95 1.90 5.44
CA GLY A 21 -24.77 1.10 5.11
C GLY A 21 -23.47 1.88 4.89
N GLY A 22 -23.41 3.18 5.26
CA GLY A 22 -22.24 4.04 5.08
C GLY A 22 -22.36 5.39 5.78
N ILE A 23 -21.43 6.31 5.51
CA ILE A 23 -21.48 7.67 6.04
C ILE A 23 -22.71 8.40 5.52
N SER A 24 -23.52 8.94 6.42
CA SER A 24 -24.77 9.64 6.09
C SER A 24 -24.63 11.14 6.25
N ILE A 25 -25.29 11.90 5.40
CA ILE A 25 -25.41 13.37 5.53
C ILE A 25 -26.79 13.68 6.08
N VAL A 26 -26.84 14.33 7.23
CA VAL A 26 -28.07 14.74 7.91
C VAL A 26 -28.24 16.25 7.78
N LEU A 27 -29.31 16.66 7.12
CA LEU A 27 -29.68 18.06 6.99
C LEU A 27 -30.72 18.42 8.07
N ILE A 28 -30.48 19.49 8.80
CA ILE A 28 -31.36 20.00 9.85
C ILE A 28 -31.67 21.48 9.60
N ASP A 29 -32.85 21.91 9.99
CA ASP A 29 -33.29 23.29 9.82
C ASP A 29 -33.09 24.19 11.06
N GLN A 30 -32.46 23.68 12.11
CA GLN A 30 -32.07 24.44 13.28
C GLN A 30 -30.54 24.68 13.29
N PRO A 31 -30.06 25.84 13.75
CA PRO A 31 -28.65 26.11 13.91
C PRO A 31 -28.11 25.31 15.11
N ILE A 32 -26.89 24.78 14.98
CA ILE A 32 -26.15 24.09 16.05
C ILE A 32 -24.79 24.75 16.22
N ASP A 33 -24.49 25.19 17.42
CA ASP A 33 -23.18 25.75 17.75
C ASP A 33 -22.10 24.65 17.95
N ALA A 34 -20.87 25.07 18.16
CA ALA A 34 -19.75 24.15 18.36
C ALA A 34 -19.91 23.28 19.62
N ALA A 35 -20.57 23.79 20.66
CA ALA A 35 -20.82 23.01 21.88
C ALA A 35 -21.83 21.91 21.63
N GLY A 36 -22.93 22.23 20.95
CA GLY A 36 -23.94 21.24 20.53
C GLY A 36 -23.35 20.17 19.61
N ARG A 37 -22.51 20.54 18.63
CA ARG A 37 -21.82 19.56 17.76
C ARG A 37 -20.90 18.62 18.56
N ARG A 38 -20.15 19.14 19.55
CA ARG A 38 -19.34 18.32 20.46
C ARG A 38 -20.20 17.36 21.28
N MET A 39 -21.29 17.83 21.82
CA MET A 39 -22.22 17.01 22.61
C MET A 39 -22.83 15.88 21.78
N ILE A 40 -23.23 16.15 20.55
CA ILE A 40 -23.73 15.15 19.60
C ILE A 40 -22.64 14.08 19.33
N GLY A 41 -21.40 14.49 19.05
CA GLY A 41 -20.29 13.56 18.87
C GLY A 41 -20.03 12.69 20.07
N GLN A 42 -20.09 13.25 21.29
CA GLN A 42 -19.93 12.52 22.56
C GLN A 42 -21.04 11.49 22.78
N ILE A 43 -22.29 11.89 22.59
CA ILE A 43 -23.44 10.98 22.76
C ILE A 43 -23.36 9.84 21.74
N PHE A 44 -23.04 10.16 20.50
CA PHE A 44 -22.91 9.17 19.43
C PHE A 44 -21.81 8.15 19.77
N HIS A 45 -20.65 8.61 20.18
CA HIS A 45 -19.51 7.73 20.56
C HIS A 45 -19.84 6.79 21.71
N THR A 46 -20.55 7.27 22.74
CA THR A 46 -20.88 6.45 23.92
C THR A 46 -21.94 5.39 23.65
N ARG A 47 -22.81 5.58 22.66
CA ARG A 47 -23.97 4.72 22.41
C ARG A 47 -23.82 3.76 21.24
N THR A 48 -22.96 4.07 20.29
CA THR A 48 -22.98 3.43 18.97
C THR A 48 -21.62 2.85 18.58
N SER A 49 -21.07 1.98 19.42
CA SER A 49 -19.86 1.22 19.07
C SER A 49 -20.10 0.44 17.77
N GLY A 50 -19.45 0.86 16.68
CA GLY A 50 -19.49 0.19 15.38
C GLY A 50 -20.51 0.71 14.36
N GLN A 51 -21.28 1.76 14.66
CA GLN A 51 -22.14 2.42 13.66
C GLN A 51 -21.35 3.42 12.82
N ASN A 52 -21.78 3.58 11.55
CA ASN A 52 -21.17 4.55 10.66
C ASN A 52 -21.46 5.99 11.13
N PRO A 53 -20.46 6.89 11.09
CA PRO A 53 -20.63 8.28 11.47
C PRO A 53 -21.55 9.02 10.49
N PHE A 54 -22.14 10.10 10.96
CA PHE A 54 -22.93 10.99 10.12
C PHE A 54 -22.37 12.41 10.12
N LEU A 55 -22.55 13.10 9.00
CA LEU A 55 -22.14 14.49 8.83
C LEU A 55 -23.37 15.38 8.99
N LEU A 56 -23.32 16.29 9.96
CA LEU A 56 -24.44 17.17 10.28
C LEU A 56 -24.30 18.52 9.60
N ILE A 57 -25.26 18.86 8.74
CA ILE A 57 -25.35 20.15 8.05
C ILE A 57 -26.57 20.88 8.52
N ASP A 58 -26.38 21.98 9.25
CA ASP A 58 -27.41 22.93 9.65
C ASP A 58 -27.51 24.08 8.62
N GLN A 59 -28.49 24.97 8.83
CA GLN A 59 -28.70 26.12 7.97
C GLN A 59 -27.48 27.03 7.86
N VAL A 60 -26.75 27.23 8.97
CA VAL A 60 -25.57 28.12 8.98
C VAL A 60 -24.44 27.51 8.15
N LEU A 61 -24.13 26.22 8.36
CA LEU A 61 -23.11 25.51 7.58
C LEU A 61 -23.50 25.41 6.11
N PHE A 62 -24.81 25.19 5.80
CA PHE A 62 -25.30 25.15 4.43
C PHE A 62 -25.04 26.49 3.70
N LEU A 63 -25.38 27.60 4.33
CA LEU A 63 -25.13 28.95 3.77
C LEU A 63 -23.62 29.21 3.65
N PHE A 64 -22.84 28.82 4.65
CA PHE A 64 -21.39 28.97 4.61
C PHE A 64 -20.77 28.20 3.45
N LEU A 65 -21.18 26.95 3.21
CA LEU A 65 -20.75 26.17 2.07
C LEU A 65 -21.14 26.80 0.72
N ALA A 66 -22.34 27.39 0.65
CA ALA A 66 -22.82 28.05 -0.57
C ALA A 66 -21.97 29.26 -0.95
N MET A 67 -21.31 29.92 0.01
CA MET A 67 -20.42 31.06 -0.23
C MET A 67 -19.05 30.65 -0.80
N HIS A 68 -18.65 29.38 -0.71
CA HIS A 68 -17.39 28.87 -1.20
C HIS A 68 -17.48 28.44 -2.67
N GLN A 69 -16.33 28.46 -3.36
CA GLN A 69 -16.21 27.90 -4.71
C GLN A 69 -16.52 26.40 -4.68
N GLU A 70 -17.03 25.86 -5.78
CA GLU A 70 -17.45 24.46 -5.87
C GLU A 70 -16.34 23.48 -5.46
N THR A 71 -15.11 23.75 -5.88
CA THR A 71 -13.93 22.92 -5.55
C THR A 71 -13.53 22.95 -4.07
N GLU A 72 -13.98 23.95 -3.33
CA GLU A 72 -13.64 24.14 -1.90
C GLU A 72 -14.72 23.59 -0.96
N ARG A 73 -15.95 23.40 -1.45
CA ARG A 73 -17.10 23.04 -0.62
C ARG A 73 -16.89 21.72 0.13
N MET A 74 -16.40 20.69 -0.55
CA MET A 74 -16.17 19.40 0.10
C MET A 74 -15.05 19.46 1.18
N PRO A 75 -13.86 20.03 0.92
CA PRO A 75 -12.87 20.26 1.97
C PRO A 75 -13.39 21.04 3.17
N VAL A 76 -14.19 22.09 2.94
CA VAL A 76 -14.78 22.90 4.02
C VAL A 76 -15.82 22.10 4.80
N LEU A 77 -16.70 21.38 4.12
CA LEU A 77 -17.68 20.49 4.75
C LEU A 77 -17.00 19.49 5.69
N LEU A 78 -15.99 18.79 5.20
CA LEU A 78 -15.27 17.80 5.99
C LEU A 78 -14.60 18.43 7.22
N LYS A 79 -13.95 19.58 7.09
CA LYS A 79 -13.34 20.30 8.23
C LYS A 79 -14.36 20.78 9.26
N CYS A 80 -15.58 21.09 8.84
CA CYS A 80 -16.63 21.57 9.74
C CYS A 80 -17.43 20.45 10.42
N THR A 81 -17.35 19.22 9.90
CA THR A 81 -18.22 18.12 10.37
C THR A 81 -17.44 16.95 10.94
N LEU A 82 -16.36 16.50 10.30
CA LEU A 82 -15.59 15.33 10.73
C LEU A 82 -14.97 15.45 12.13
N PRO A 83 -14.51 16.64 12.60
CA PRO A 83 -14.00 16.76 13.97
C PRO A 83 -14.98 16.34 15.07
N TYR A 84 -16.26 16.32 14.76
CA TYR A 84 -17.33 15.95 15.70
C TYR A 84 -17.86 14.53 15.46
N THR A 85 -17.07 13.67 14.80
CA THR A 85 -17.43 12.28 14.50
C THR A 85 -16.35 11.33 15.02
N THR A 86 -16.66 10.04 15.00
CA THR A 86 -15.70 8.94 15.30
C THR A 86 -15.14 8.30 14.05
N TYR A 87 -15.09 9.03 12.94
CA TYR A 87 -14.64 8.49 11.65
C TYR A 87 -13.16 8.12 11.67
N GLN A 88 -12.85 6.90 11.27
CA GLN A 88 -11.49 6.39 11.12
C GLN A 88 -11.13 6.28 9.63
N PRO A 89 -10.38 7.26 9.07
CA PRO A 89 -10.02 7.23 7.65
C PRO A 89 -8.85 6.29 7.33
N PHE A 90 -8.01 5.99 8.34
CA PHE A 90 -6.85 5.16 8.15
C PHE A 90 -7.20 3.68 8.30
N VAL A 91 -6.49 2.82 7.57
CA VAL A 91 -6.68 1.38 7.63
C VAL A 91 -5.55 0.71 8.44
N ARG A 92 -5.91 -0.34 9.20
CA ARG A 92 -4.98 -1.07 10.05
C ARG A 92 -4.10 -2.04 9.24
N ASP A 93 -4.71 -2.92 8.47
CA ASP A 93 -4.05 -4.11 7.91
C ASP A 93 -4.10 -4.19 6.37
N GLY A 94 -4.13 -3.05 5.70
CA GLY A 94 -4.35 -3.03 4.26
C GLY A 94 -5.83 -3.32 3.92
N GLY A 95 -6.17 -3.23 2.66
CA GLY A 95 -7.54 -3.39 2.17
C GLY A 95 -7.88 -2.30 1.16
N SER A 96 -9.14 -2.26 0.76
CA SER A 96 -9.62 -1.24 -0.17
C SER A 96 -9.48 0.15 0.47
N ILE A 97 -8.83 1.04 -0.25
CA ILE A 97 -8.58 2.41 0.18
C ILE A 97 -9.57 3.33 -0.51
N THR A 98 -10.19 4.23 0.25
CA THR A 98 -11.08 5.24 -0.33
C THR A 98 -10.30 6.20 -1.24
N ASP A 99 -11.03 6.85 -2.14
CA ASP A 99 -10.45 7.79 -3.10
C ASP A 99 -9.69 8.94 -2.42
N GLU A 100 -10.16 9.38 -1.27
CA GLU A 100 -9.58 10.45 -0.46
C GLU A 100 -8.24 10.06 0.18
N MET A 101 -8.10 8.77 0.48
CA MET A 101 -6.89 8.21 1.09
C MET A 101 -5.87 7.74 0.07
N PHE A 102 -6.20 7.74 -1.23
CA PHE A 102 -5.28 7.43 -2.31
C PHE A 102 -4.41 8.65 -2.64
N CYS A 103 -3.22 8.71 -2.05
CA CYS A 103 -2.29 9.82 -2.20
C CYS A 103 -1.12 9.45 -3.12
N GLY A 104 -0.75 10.40 -4.00
CA GLY A 104 0.35 10.21 -4.96
C GLY A 104 -0.01 9.23 -6.08
N ARG A 105 1.02 8.63 -6.68
CA ARG A 105 0.87 7.56 -7.70
C ARG A 105 0.17 7.98 -8.99
N SER A 106 0.05 9.27 -9.28
CA SER A 106 -0.65 9.73 -10.49
C SER A 106 0.07 9.31 -11.77
N GLN A 107 1.41 9.29 -11.75
CA GLN A 107 2.22 8.87 -12.89
C GLN A 107 2.16 7.35 -13.08
N GLU A 108 2.30 6.60 -11.99
CA GLU A 108 2.18 5.14 -11.99
C GLU A 108 0.79 4.72 -12.47
N LEU A 109 -0.27 5.36 -11.96
CA LEU A 109 -1.63 5.10 -12.38
C LEU A 109 -1.83 5.39 -13.88
N ALA A 110 -1.35 6.52 -14.38
CA ALA A 110 -1.42 6.85 -15.80
C ALA A 110 -0.69 5.81 -16.64
N THR A 111 0.49 5.35 -16.18
CA THR A 111 1.29 4.35 -16.89
C THR A 111 0.59 3.00 -16.99
N ILE A 112 -0.07 2.53 -15.94
CA ILE A 112 -0.77 1.23 -15.96
C ILE A 112 -2.11 1.28 -16.70
N ILE A 113 -2.75 2.44 -16.73
CA ILE A 113 -4.01 2.64 -17.47
C ILE A 113 -3.74 2.79 -18.99
N ASP A 114 -2.64 3.40 -19.37
CA ASP A 114 -2.29 3.57 -20.79
C ASP A 114 -2.27 2.20 -21.50
N PRO A 115 -3.04 1.99 -22.57
CA PRO A 115 -3.03 0.74 -23.35
C PRO A 115 -1.64 0.28 -23.80
N LYS A 116 -0.72 1.21 -24.01
CA LYS A 116 0.68 0.94 -24.38
C LYS A 116 1.65 0.98 -23.20
N GLY A 117 1.18 1.35 -22.03
CA GLY A 117 2.00 1.48 -20.84
C GLY A 117 2.42 0.15 -20.22
N ALA A 118 3.00 0.19 -19.03
CA ALA A 118 3.54 -0.99 -18.35
C ALA A 118 2.51 -2.12 -18.21
N CYS A 119 2.97 -3.34 -18.48
CA CYS A 119 2.23 -4.57 -18.26
C CYS A 119 2.78 -5.37 -17.06
N VAL A 120 3.83 -4.88 -16.44
CA VAL A 120 4.49 -5.50 -15.29
C VAL A 120 4.72 -4.44 -14.25
N ILE A 121 4.27 -4.69 -13.03
CA ILE A 121 4.57 -3.87 -11.85
C ILE A 121 5.12 -4.75 -10.74
N TYR A 122 6.09 -4.25 -10.02
CA TYR A 122 6.68 -4.95 -8.89
C TYR A 122 7.13 -3.95 -7.80
N GLY A 123 7.50 -4.46 -6.66
CA GLY A 123 7.97 -3.66 -5.53
C GLY A 123 7.70 -4.34 -4.21
N GLY A 124 8.31 -3.84 -3.14
CA GLY A 124 8.19 -4.40 -1.80
C GLY A 124 6.75 -4.48 -1.29
N ARG A 125 6.59 -5.18 -0.17
CA ARG A 125 5.29 -5.26 0.52
C ARG A 125 4.86 -3.88 1.01
N GLN A 126 3.53 -3.65 1.06
CA GLN A 126 2.91 -2.43 1.59
C GLN A 126 3.27 -1.11 0.88
N LEU A 127 3.80 -1.18 -0.32
CA LEU A 127 4.02 -0.01 -1.18
C LEU A 127 2.76 0.46 -1.91
N GLY A 128 1.63 -0.24 -1.74
CA GLY A 128 0.33 0.16 -2.30
C GLY A 128 0.09 -0.32 -3.73
N LYS A 129 0.68 -1.47 -4.15
CA LYS A 129 0.42 -2.10 -5.46
C LYS A 129 -1.07 -2.43 -5.64
N THR A 130 -1.64 -3.15 -4.69
CA THR A 130 -3.06 -3.53 -4.67
C THR A 130 -3.98 -2.31 -4.80
N ALA A 131 -3.76 -1.28 -3.97
CA ALA A 131 -4.55 -0.05 -4.03
C ALA A 131 -4.42 0.67 -5.39
N LEU A 132 -3.24 0.62 -6.00
CA LEU A 132 -3.01 1.18 -7.34
C LEU A 132 -3.79 0.42 -8.41
N LEU A 133 -3.83 -0.92 -8.33
CA LEU A 133 -4.59 -1.75 -9.27
C LEU A 133 -6.10 -1.61 -9.10
N GLU A 134 -6.61 -1.60 -7.87
CA GLU A 134 -8.02 -1.34 -7.59
C GLU A 134 -8.45 0.05 -8.08
N ARG A 135 -7.58 1.04 -7.91
CA ARG A 135 -7.81 2.39 -8.43
C ARG A 135 -7.82 2.42 -9.96
N ALA A 136 -6.95 1.67 -10.62
CA ALA A 136 -6.94 1.53 -12.06
C ALA A 136 -8.22 0.81 -12.56
N GLU A 137 -8.67 -0.25 -11.89
CA GLU A 137 -9.94 -0.93 -12.17
C GLU A 137 -11.10 0.07 -12.16
N SER A 138 -11.24 0.82 -11.07
CA SER A 138 -12.30 1.82 -10.92
C SER A 138 -12.28 2.90 -12.01
N ARG A 139 -11.09 3.32 -12.45
CA ARG A 139 -10.93 4.36 -13.48
C ARG A 139 -11.19 3.87 -14.90
N CYS A 140 -10.87 2.60 -15.18
CA CYS A 140 -10.98 2.01 -16.52
C CYS A 140 -12.37 1.40 -16.78
N SER A 141 -13.16 1.09 -15.76
CA SER A 141 -14.46 0.42 -15.93
C SER A 141 -15.54 1.43 -16.28
N LYS A 142 -16.10 1.30 -17.51
CA LYS A 142 -17.25 2.06 -18.03
C LYS A 142 -18.15 1.10 -18.81
N PRO A 143 -18.96 0.30 -18.10
CA PRO A 143 -19.75 -0.76 -18.71
C PRO A 143 -20.76 -0.27 -19.75
N GLU A 144 -21.19 0.98 -19.67
CA GLU A 144 -22.05 1.65 -20.65
C GLU A 144 -21.39 1.77 -22.03
N ASN A 145 -20.05 1.87 -22.06
CA ASN A 145 -19.25 1.92 -23.29
C ASN A 145 -18.68 0.55 -23.70
N ARG A 146 -19.05 -0.54 -23.01
CA ARG A 146 -18.44 -1.88 -23.17
C ARG A 146 -16.93 -1.86 -22.86
N GLU A 147 -16.50 -0.95 -21.97
CA GLU A 147 -15.17 -0.85 -21.42
C GLU A 147 -15.16 -1.49 -20.04
N TYR A 148 -14.38 -2.56 -19.87
CA TYR A 148 -14.33 -3.32 -18.63
C TYR A 148 -12.94 -3.29 -18.02
N ALA A 149 -12.89 -3.32 -16.72
CA ALA A 149 -11.66 -3.54 -15.97
C ALA A 149 -11.92 -4.56 -14.88
N VAL A 150 -10.98 -5.46 -14.66
CA VAL A 150 -11.10 -6.55 -13.70
C VAL A 150 -9.81 -6.64 -12.91
N TYR A 151 -9.90 -6.40 -11.62
CA TYR A 151 -8.85 -6.71 -10.66
C TYR A 151 -9.08 -8.13 -10.11
N SER A 152 -8.03 -8.94 -10.15
CA SER A 152 -8.01 -10.31 -9.67
C SER A 152 -6.73 -10.55 -8.86
N THR A 153 -6.82 -11.33 -7.80
CA THR A 153 -5.66 -11.75 -7.01
C THR A 153 -5.51 -13.27 -7.07
N ILE A 154 -4.29 -13.73 -7.36
CA ILE A 154 -3.96 -15.16 -7.49
C ILE A 154 -2.95 -15.60 -6.41
N ILE A 155 -3.16 -15.11 -5.19
CA ILE A 155 -2.29 -15.39 -4.06
C ILE A 155 -2.13 -16.89 -3.81
N LYS A 156 -0.87 -17.36 -3.74
CA LYS A 156 -0.52 -18.77 -3.52
C LYS A 156 -1.02 -19.76 -4.58
N ILE A 157 -1.47 -19.29 -5.74
CA ILE A 157 -1.84 -20.15 -6.86
C ILE A 157 -0.60 -20.33 -7.75
N ASP A 158 -0.23 -21.58 -8.01
CA ASP A 158 0.95 -21.96 -8.79
C ASP A 158 0.63 -22.68 -10.10
N ASN A 159 -0.60 -23.13 -10.29
CA ASN A 159 -1.00 -23.84 -11.50
C ASN A 159 -1.92 -23.03 -12.42
N GLU A 160 -1.76 -23.21 -13.73
CA GLU A 160 -2.47 -22.45 -14.76
C GLU A 160 -4.00 -22.64 -14.67
N SER A 161 -4.47 -23.84 -14.35
CA SER A 161 -5.91 -24.15 -14.31
C SER A 161 -6.64 -23.34 -13.23
N GLU A 162 -6.07 -23.26 -12.02
CA GLU A 162 -6.66 -22.48 -10.93
C GLU A 162 -6.56 -20.96 -11.20
N VAL A 163 -5.47 -20.50 -11.80
CA VAL A 163 -5.35 -19.11 -12.26
C VAL A 163 -6.49 -18.77 -13.22
N VAL A 164 -6.72 -19.62 -14.23
CA VAL A 164 -7.76 -19.40 -15.24
C VAL A 164 -9.16 -19.46 -14.62
N GLU A 165 -9.42 -20.39 -13.71
CA GLU A 165 -10.72 -20.48 -13.02
C GLU A 165 -10.99 -19.21 -12.20
N THR A 166 -9.99 -18.72 -11.48
CA THR A 166 -10.08 -17.47 -10.70
C THR A 166 -10.37 -16.29 -11.61
N LEU A 167 -9.62 -16.14 -12.71
CA LEU A 167 -9.81 -15.04 -13.66
C LEU A 167 -11.20 -15.08 -14.32
N ILE A 168 -11.69 -16.24 -14.72
CA ILE A 168 -13.03 -16.39 -15.31
C ILE A 168 -14.10 -15.99 -14.30
N SER A 169 -13.98 -16.44 -13.07
CA SER A 169 -14.93 -16.10 -11.99
C SER A 169 -14.95 -14.59 -11.70
N ASP A 170 -13.78 -13.98 -11.64
CA ASP A 170 -13.66 -12.54 -11.39
C ASP A 170 -14.18 -11.70 -12.56
N ILE A 171 -13.91 -12.13 -13.79
CA ILE A 171 -14.46 -11.48 -15.00
C ILE A 171 -15.98 -11.52 -14.98
N ASP A 172 -16.59 -12.65 -14.72
CA ASP A 172 -18.07 -12.79 -14.65
C ASP A 172 -18.64 -11.90 -13.55
N ARG A 173 -18.10 -11.99 -12.34
CA ARG A 173 -18.54 -11.23 -11.17
C ARG A 173 -18.40 -9.71 -11.37
N LYS A 174 -17.23 -9.24 -11.80
CA LYS A 174 -16.92 -7.79 -11.95
C LYS A 174 -17.61 -7.15 -13.14
N THR A 175 -17.96 -7.94 -14.14
CA THR A 175 -18.74 -7.45 -15.30
C THR A 175 -20.26 -7.64 -15.13
N ASN A 176 -20.71 -8.11 -13.95
CA ASN A 176 -22.12 -8.40 -13.67
C ASN A 176 -22.75 -9.31 -14.74
N GLY A 177 -22.04 -10.38 -15.13
CA GLY A 177 -22.51 -11.34 -16.12
C GLY A 177 -22.55 -10.84 -17.57
N LYS A 178 -21.97 -9.67 -17.87
CA LYS A 178 -21.90 -9.16 -19.25
C LYS A 178 -20.82 -9.86 -20.08
N ILE A 179 -19.77 -10.36 -19.44
CA ILE A 179 -18.73 -11.18 -20.04
C ILE A 179 -18.78 -12.54 -19.38
N VAL A 180 -19.37 -13.52 -20.05
CA VAL A 180 -19.45 -14.90 -19.58
C VAL A 180 -18.52 -15.76 -20.41
N LEU A 181 -17.53 -16.35 -19.78
CA LEU A 181 -16.58 -17.29 -20.40
C LEU A 181 -16.92 -18.71 -20.00
N SER A 182 -16.82 -19.63 -20.97
CA SER A 182 -16.96 -21.06 -20.68
C SER A 182 -15.75 -21.56 -19.89
N LYS A 183 -15.98 -22.51 -18.98
CA LYS A 183 -14.88 -23.13 -18.21
C LYS A 183 -13.78 -23.68 -19.12
N CYS A 184 -12.57 -23.36 -18.80
CA CYS A 184 -11.36 -23.86 -19.46
C CYS A 184 -10.20 -23.85 -18.44
N THR A 185 -9.13 -24.55 -18.77
CA THR A 185 -8.00 -24.80 -17.87
C THR A 185 -6.70 -24.11 -18.32
N THR A 186 -6.73 -23.40 -19.43
CA THR A 186 -5.54 -22.74 -19.97
C THR A 186 -5.81 -21.29 -20.36
N LEU A 187 -4.83 -20.42 -20.14
CA LEU A 187 -4.85 -19.01 -20.57
C LEU A 187 -5.10 -18.89 -22.07
N LYS A 188 -4.58 -19.85 -22.87
CA LYS A 188 -4.79 -19.89 -24.32
C LYS A 188 -6.28 -20.05 -24.66
N ALA A 189 -6.99 -20.96 -23.98
CA ALA A 189 -8.41 -21.18 -24.24
C ALA A 189 -9.26 -19.97 -23.77
N MET A 190 -8.94 -19.37 -22.62
CA MET A 190 -9.56 -18.15 -22.14
C MET A 190 -9.36 -16.98 -23.11
N CYS A 191 -8.13 -16.73 -23.53
CA CYS A 191 -7.81 -15.68 -24.51
C CYS A 191 -8.53 -15.90 -25.86
N SER A 192 -8.68 -17.14 -26.30
CA SER A 192 -9.42 -17.45 -27.54
C SER A 192 -10.91 -17.09 -27.44
N GLN A 193 -11.52 -17.26 -26.26
CA GLN A 193 -12.89 -16.83 -26.01
C GLN A 193 -13.01 -15.30 -26.02
N LEU A 194 -12.11 -14.60 -25.33
CA LEU A 194 -12.08 -13.14 -25.32
C LEU A 194 -11.86 -12.57 -26.74
N SER A 195 -10.95 -13.16 -27.53
CA SER A 195 -10.72 -12.76 -28.93
C SER A 195 -11.99 -12.83 -29.78
N ARG A 196 -12.83 -13.89 -29.61
CA ARG A 196 -14.14 -13.98 -30.30
C ARG A 196 -15.07 -12.86 -29.88
N MET A 197 -15.12 -12.53 -28.57
CA MET A 197 -15.97 -11.44 -28.06
C MET A 197 -15.55 -10.08 -28.61
N PHE A 198 -14.24 -9.82 -28.76
CA PHE A 198 -13.74 -8.62 -29.45
C PHE A 198 -14.17 -8.57 -30.92
N ARG A 199 -14.06 -9.70 -31.65
CA ARG A 199 -14.48 -9.78 -33.05
C ARG A 199 -15.99 -9.57 -33.24
N ASN A 200 -16.78 -10.00 -32.27
CA ASN A 200 -18.23 -9.84 -32.26
C ASN A 200 -18.68 -8.48 -31.67
N GLU A 201 -17.74 -7.58 -31.41
CA GLU A 201 -17.97 -6.26 -30.85
C GLU A 201 -18.70 -6.25 -29.49
N GLN A 202 -18.65 -7.35 -28.74
CA GLN A 202 -19.23 -7.43 -27.40
C GLN A 202 -18.40 -6.67 -26.37
N ILE A 203 -17.11 -6.55 -26.62
CA ILE A 203 -16.13 -5.84 -25.76
C ILE A 203 -15.48 -4.74 -26.60
N ALA A 204 -15.45 -3.51 -26.10
CA ALA A 204 -14.68 -2.40 -26.68
C ALA A 204 -13.24 -2.43 -26.15
N THR A 205 -13.09 -2.49 -24.82
CA THR A 205 -11.80 -2.67 -24.14
C THR A 205 -11.97 -3.53 -22.89
N ILE A 206 -10.91 -4.26 -22.53
CA ILE A 206 -10.81 -4.92 -21.22
C ILE A 206 -9.40 -4.79 -20.67
N HIS A 207 -9.31 -4.34 -19.41
CA HIS A 207 -8.09 -4.28 -18.62
C HIS A 207 -8.14 -5.37 -17.55
N LEU A 208 -7.14 -6.24 -17.53
CA LEU A 208 -7.02 -7.33 -16.57
C LEU A 208 -5.84 -7.04 -15.64
N PHE A 209 -6.10 -6.74 -14.39
CA PHE A 209 -5.09 -6.46 -13.37
C PHE A 209 -4.96 -7.71 -12.48
N ILE A 210 -3.81 -8.39 -12.57
CA ILE A 210 -3.55 -9.64 -11.86
C ILE A 210 -2.50 -9.40 -10.78
N ASP A 211 -2.91 -9.48 -9.52
CA ASP A 211 -2.05 -9.24 -8.36
C ASP A 211 -1.54 -10.54 -7.75
N GLU A 212 -0.43 -10.46 -7.02
CA GLU A 212 0.22 -11.57 -6.31
C GLU A 212 0.61 -12.75 -7.23
N VAL A 213 1.17 -12.42 -8.40
CA VAL A 213 1.53 -13.43 -9.44
C VAL A 213 2.78 -14.25 -9.12
N ASP A 214 3.47 -14.00 -8.00
CA ASP A 214 4.80 -14.55 -7.70
C ASP A 214 4.84 -16.09 -7.67
N CYS A 215 3.85 -16.74 -7.04
CA CYS A 215 3.80 -18.20 -7.00
C CYS A 215 3.63 -18.80 -8.40
N PHE A 216 2.72 -18.25 -9.19
CA PHE A 216 2.49 -18.70 -10.55
C PHE A 216 3.72 -18.49 -11.44
N LEU A 217 4.36 -17.31 -11.37
CA LEU A 217 5.58 -17.06 -12.13
C LEU A 217 6.73 -17.98 -11.73
N GLY A 218 6.86 -18.28 -10.43
CA GLY A 218 7.84 -19.25 -9.94
C GLY A 218 7.62 -20.63 -10.55
N ALA A 219 6.38 -21.11 -10.57
CA ALA A 219 6.03 -22.43 -11.10
C ALA A 219 6.26 -22.59 -12.62
N ILE A 220 6.09 -21.52 -13.40
CA ILE A 220 6.27 -21.55 -14.87
C ILE A 220 7.64 -21.07 -15.35
N ALA A 221 8.58 -20.80 -14.42
CA ALA A 221 9.91 -20.30 -14.77
C ALA A 221 10.69 -21.30 -15.67
N ASP A 222 10.64 -22.60 -15.36
CA ASP A 222 11.30 -23.64 -16.15
C ASP A 222 10.71 -23.80 -17.56
N GLU A 223 9.48 -23.36 -17.77
CA GLU A 223 8.82 -23.31 -19.06
C GLU A 223 9.13 -22.01 -19.84
N ALA A 224 10.08 -21.22 -19.38
CA ALA A 224 10.41 -19.89 -19.91
C ALA A 224 9.17 -18.98 -20.01
N TYR A 225 8.26 -19.07 -19.06
CA TYR A 225 7.02 -18.29 -18.92
C TYR A 225 6.03 -18.45 -20.10
N ARG A 226 6.13 -19.53 -20.88
CA ARG A 226 5.25 -19.77 -22.05
C ARG A 226 3.75 -19.70 -21.77
N PRO A 227 3.22 -20.12 -20.62
CA PRO A 227 1.80 -19.98 -20.30
C PRO A 227 1.26 -18.56 -20.41
N ILE A 228 2.10 -17.52 -20.24
CA ILE A 228 1.69 -16.09 -20.36
C ILE A 228 1.61 -15.62 -21.82
N GLN A 229 2.26 -16.30 -22.77
CA GLN A 229 2.30 -15.88 -24.17
C GLN A 229 0.91 -15.56 -24.77
N PRO A 230 -0.16 -16.34 -24.49
CA PRO A 230 -1.50 -16.02 -24.99
C PRO A 230 -2.04 -14.64 -24.60
N LEU A 231 -1.68 -14.12 -23.42
CA LEU A 231 -2.05 -12.77 -23.00
C LEU A 231 -1.35 -11.70 -23.85
N VAL A 232 -0.07 -11.93 -24.14
CA VAL A 232 0.74 -11.05 -25.02
C VAL A 232 0.18 -11.05 -26.42
N ASP A 233 -0.15 -12.23 -26.94
CA ASP A 233 -0.70 -12.40 -28.29
C ASP A 233 -2.07 -11.73 -28.43
N LEU A 234 -2.96 -11.90 -27.44
CA LEU A 234 -4.28 -11.25 -27.41
C LEU A 234 -4.14 -9.71 -27.36
N LYS A 235 -3.21 -9.18 -26.55
CA LYS A 235 -2.93 -7.74 -26.50
C LYS A 235 -2.54 -7.21 -27.89
N ARG A 236 -1.66 -7.93 -28.58
CA ARG A 236 -1.19 -7.57 -29.93
C ARG A 236 -2.32 -7.71 -30.98
N GLU A 237 -3.06 -8.83 -30.99
CA GLU A 237 -4.18 -9.09 -31.90
C GLU A 237 -5.27 -8.01 -31.79
N THR A 238 -5.59 -7.59 -30.57
CA THR A 238 -6.63 -6.57 -30.31
C THR A 238 -6.12 -5.14 -30.46
N LYS A 239 -4.86 -4.92 -30.85
CA LYS A 239 -4.22 -3.59 -30.94
C LYS A 239 -4.32 -2.81 -29.63
N ASN A 240 -4.01 -3.47 -28.51
CA ASN A 240 -4.07 -2.97 -27.14
C ASN A 240 -5.49 -2.64 -26.63
N LYS A 241 -6.56 -3.11 -27.25
CA LYS A 241 -7.90 -3.07 -26.66
C LYS A 241 -8.02 -4.05 -25.48
N PHE A 242 -7.32 -5.16 -25.55
CA PHE A 242 -7.02 -5.99 -24.38
C PHE A 242 -5.70 -5.52 -23.78
N LYS A 243 -5.71 -5.24 -22.48
CA LYS A 243 -4.51 -4.98 -21.70
C LYS A 243 -4.51 -5.84 -20.46
N PHE A 244 -3.34 -6.30 -20.04
CA PHE A 244 -3.14 -6.95 -18.74
C PHE A 244 -1.96 -6.30 -18.02
N VAL A 245 -1.98 -6.38 -16.70
CA VAL A 245 -0.90 -5.96 -15.81
C VAL A 245 -0.67 -7.06 -14.80
N LEU A 246 0.54 -7.57 -14.74
CA LEU A 246 1.01 -8.54 -13.75
C LEU A 246 1.67 -7.78 -12.62
N ALA A 247 1.23 -8.02 -11.39
CA ALA A 247 1.77 -7.39 -10.20
C ALA A 247 2.29 -8.42 -9.21
N GLY A 248 3.47 -8.17 -8.66
CA GLY A 248 4.08 -9.09 -7.69
C GLY A 248 5.29 -8.49 -6.98
N LEU A 249 6.11 -9.38 -6.43
CA LEU A 249 7.30 -9.08 -5.66
C LEU A 249 8.57 -9.38 -6.49
N HIS A 250 9.49 -10.14 -5.90
CA HIS A 250 10.80 -10.43 -6.47
C HIS A 250 10.78 -11.38 -7.68
N ASN A 251 9.85 -12.36 -7.73
CA ASN A 251 9.76 -13.27 -8.87
C ASN A 251 9.39 -12.55 -10.17
N VAL A 252 8.58 -11.51 -10.08
CA VAL A 252 8.28 -10.64 -11.22
C VAL A 252 9.54 -9.95 -11.73
N CYS A 253 10.37 -9.41 -10.81
CA CYS A 253 11.66 -8.80 -11.15
C CYS A 253 12.62 -9.80 -11.80
N ARG A 254 12.72 -11.01 -11.24
CA ARG A 254 13.57 -12.10 -11.77
C ARG A 254 13.12 -12.56 -13.15
N ALA A 255 11.83 -12.79 -13.34
CA ALA A 255 11.26 -13.13 -14.64
C ALA A 255 11.60 -12.08 -15.70
N GLN A 256 11.52 -10.81 -15.33
CA GLN A 256 11.92 -9.69 -16.18
C GLN A 256 13.41 -9.74 -16.53
N ASN A 257 14.28 -9.93 -15.53
CA ASN A 257 15.72 -9.94 -15.72
C ASN A 257 16.20 -11.17 -16.54
N ALA A 258 15.62 -12.34 -16.28
CA ALA A 258 15.95 -13.58 -16.98
C ALA A 258 15.58 -13.56 -18.48
N THR A 259 14.62 -12.72 -18.88
CA THR A 259 14.07 -12.74 -20.24
C THR A 259 14.22 -11.41 -20.98
N LYS A 260 15.10 -10.52 -20.50
CA LYS A 260 15.27 -9.14 -21.02
C LYS A 260 15.53 -9.08 -22.54
N GLU A 261 16.35 -9.97 -23.07
CA GLU A 261 16.82 -9.84 -24.46
C GLU A 261 15.93 -10.55 -25.50
N ASN A 262 15.37 -11.73 -25.16
CA ASN A 262 14.63 -12.54 -26.14
C ASN A 262 13.40 -13.25 -25.57
N GLY A 263 12.96 -12.89 -24.35
CA GLY A 263 11.87 -13.58 -23.67
C GLY A 263 10.53 -12.84 -23.75
N ILE A 264 9.52 -13.45 -23.14
CA ILE A 264 8.14 -12.95 -23.10
C ILE A 264 8.08 -11.58 -22.41
N PHE A 265 8.79 -11.41 -21.30
CA PHE A 265 8.81 -10.15 -20.56
C PHE A 265 9.46 -8.99 -21.32
N GLY A 266 10.41 -9.27 -22.21
CA GLY A 266 10.98 -8.25 -23.12
C GLY A 266 9.94 -7.62 -24.06
N GLN A 267 8.85 -8.34 -24.36
CA GLN A 267 7.73 -7.84 -25.17
C GLN A 267 6.71 -7.00 -24.37
N LEU A 268 6.80 -6.99 -23.04
CA LEU A 268 5.86 -6.30 -22.14
C LEU A 268 6.22 -4.84 -21.86
N GLY A 269 7.34 -4.38 -22.39
CA GLY A 269 7.85 -3.02 -22.17
C GLY A 269 8.62 -2.90 -20.85
N THR A 270 8.91 -1.66 -20.46
CA THR A 270 9.64 -1.39 -19.23
C THR A 270 8.75 -1.65 -18.02
N PRO A 271 9.19 -2.49 -17.06
CA PRO A 271 8.44 -2.74 -15.85
C PRO A 271 8.41 -1.49 -14.97
N LEU A 272 7.37 -1.36 -14.19
CA LEU A 272 7.18 -0.27 -13.25
C LEU A 272 7.49 -0.72 -11.82
N CYS A 273 8.59 -0.24 -11.24
CA CYS A 273 8.92 -0.47 -9.85
C CYS A 273 8.15 0.51 -8.95
N ILE A 274 7.34 -0.02 -8.04
CA ILE A 274 6.60 0.76 -7.05
C ILE A 274 7.49 1.02 -5.85
N LYS A 275 7.92 2.26 -5.71
CA LYS A 275 8.80 2.73 -4.64
C LYS A 275 7.99 3.32 -3.46
N PRO A 276 8.58 3.62 -2.31
CA PRO A 276 7.94 4.42 -1.26
C PRO A 276 7.37 5.73 -1.80
N LEU A 277 6.42 6.32 -1.07
CA LEU A 277 5.84 7.61 -1.47
C LEU A 277 6.91 8.71 -1.49
N SER A 278 6.69 9.73 -2.32
CA SER A 278 7.46 10.96 -2.22
C SER A 278 7.23 11.61 -0.84
N PRO A 279 8.18 12.38 -0.31
CA PRO A 279 7.98 13.10 0.96
C PRO A 279 6.69 13.92 0.98
N THR A 280 6.36 14.57 -0.13
CA THR A 280 5.14 15.39 -0.27
C THR A 280 3.87 14.54 -0.21
N ASP A 281 3.85 13.39 -0.87
CA ASP A 281 2.67 12.52 -0.89
C ASP A 281 2.49 11.78 0.44
N ALA A 282 3.58 11.37 1.07
CA ALA A 282 3.57 10.78 2.41
C ALA A 282 3.06 11.78 3.46
N LEU A 283 3.51 13.04 3.37
CA LEU A 283 3.01 14.13 4.20
C LEU A 283 1.50 14.34 4.00
N ARG A 284 1.04 14.35 2.74
CA ARG A 284 -0.40 14.49 2.43
C ARG A 284 -1.22 13.33 2.97
N LEU A 285 -0.72 12.08 2.85
CA LEU A 285 -1.40 10.89 3.35
C LEU A 285 -1.64 10.95 4.85
N LEU A 286 -0.68 11.51 5.61
CA LEU A 286 -0.80 11.63 7.06
C LEU A 286 -1.58 12.90 7.48
N SER A 287 -1.17 14.06 6.98
CA SER A 287 -1.64 15.35 7.52
C SER A 287 -3.05 15.69 7.05
N ARG A 288 -3.41 15.37 5.80
CA ARG A 288 -4.72 15.77 5.25
C ARG A 288 -5.89 15.14 5.97
N PRO A 289 -5.93 13.83 6.24
CA PRO A 289 -7.01 13.20 6.99
C PRO A 289 -7.07 13.71 8.44
N LEU A 290 -5.90 13.87 9.11
CA LEU A 290 -5.84 14.42 10.46
C LEU A 290 -6.42 15.83 10.51
N ASN A 291 -6.11 16.70 9.55
CA ASN A 291 -6.67 18.04 9.47
C ASN A 291 -8.20 18.04 9.29
N TYR A 292 -8.74 17.08 8.54
CA TYR A 292 -10.19 16.94 8.41
C TYR A 292 -10.84 16.43 9.70
N LEU A 293 -10.14 15.62 10.48
CA LEU A 293 -10.57 15.18 11.81
C LEU A 293 -10.38 16.25 12.90
N GLY A 294 -9.84 17.42 12.53
CA GLY A 294 -9.61 18.53 13.44
C GLY A 294 -8.32 18.43 14.24
N PHE A 295 -7.35 17.65 13.78
CA PHE A 295 -6.02 17.56 14.39
C PHE A 295 -4.94 18.08 13.46
N GLN A 296 -3.96 18.77 14.00
CA GLN A 296 -2.81 19.27 13.24
C GLN A 296 -1.49 18.97 13.97
N ILE A 297 -0.46 18.74 13.18
CA ILE A 297 0.92 18.59 13.65
C ILE A 297 1.66 19.86 13.24
N ASP A 298 1.90 20.77 14.18
CA ASP A 298 2.47 22.08 13.89
C ASP A 298 3.99 22.06 13.70
N ARG A 299 4.68 21.02 14.23
CA ARG A 299 6.13 20.96 14.22
C ARG A 299 6.63 20.08 13.08
N TYR A 300 7.31 20.69 12.12
CA TYR A 300 7.94 19.99 10.99
C TYR A 300 8.88 18.84 11.42
N PRO A 301 9.73 18.97 12.46
CA PRO A 301 10.58 17.88 12.92
C PRO A 301 9.82 16.61 13.33
N HIS A 302 8.63 16.75 13.93
CA HIS A 302 7.79 15.58 14.28
C HIS A 302 7.28 14.86 13.04
N LEU A 303 6.82 15.62 12.04
CA LEU A 303 6.39 15.06 10.76
C LEU A 303 7.55 14.34 10.08
N GLU A 304 8.72 14.94 10.03
CA GLU A 304 9.92 14.35 9.47
C GLU A 304 10.30 13.06 10.20
N THR A 305 10.27 13.06 11.53
CA THR A 305 10.52 11.86 12.36
C THR A 305 9.53 10.74 12.05
N ILE A 306 8.23 11.04 11.96
CA ILE A 306 7.20 10.05 11.63
C ILE A 306 7.44 9.49 10.22
N LEU A 307 7.65 10.35 9.24
CA LEU A 307 7.85 9.96 7.85
C LEU A 307 9.13 9.11 7.69
N THR A 308 10.21 9.50 8.34
CA THR A 308 11.48 8.76 8.33
C THR A 308 11.32 7.41 9.02
N ASN A 309 10.68 7.38 10.19
CA ASN A 309 10.46 6.13 10.93
C ASN A 309 9.52 5.17 10.21
N THR A 310 8.56 5.65 9.45
CA THR A 310 7.68 4.81 8.60
C THR A 310 8.26 4.54 7.22
N ASN A 311 9.47 5.07 6.91
CA ASN A 311 10.16 4.87 5.62
C ASN A 311 9.36 5.34 4.41
N TYR A 312 8.41 6.26 4.58
CA TYR A 312 7.50 6.72 3.54
C TYR A 312 6.64 5.59 2.94
N TYR A 313 6.49 4.47 3.66
CA TYR A 313 5.67 3.33 3.24
C TYR A 313 4.20 3.63 3.51
N PRO A 314 3.35 3.67 2.48
CA PRO A 314 1.94 4.02 2.67
C PRO A 314 1.23 3.09 3.66
N GLY A 315 1.49 1.79 3.64
CA GLY A 315 0.88 0.85 4.56
C GLY A 315 1.29 1.06 6.03
N ILE A 316 2.56 1.44 6.29
CA ILE A 316 3.02 1.74 7.65
C ILE A 316 2.47 3.10 8.12
N LEU A 317 2.43 4.09 7.22
CA LEU A 317 1.82 5.40 7.50
C LEU A 317 0.34 5.29 7.81
N GLN A 318 -0.39 4.45 7.08
CA GLN A 318 -1.80 4.14 7.36
C GLN A 318 -1.95 3.54 8.76
N PHE A 319 -1.13 2.56 9.11
CA PHE A 319 -1.17 1.93 10.41
C PHE A 319 -0.82 2.91 11.54
N PHE A 320 0.21 3.76 11.34
CA PHE A 320 0.53 4.84 12.28
C PHE A 320 -0.65 5.79 12.46
N GLY A 321 -1.24 6.28 11.37
CA GLY A 321 -2.41 7.16 11.40
C GLY A 321 -3.60 6.51 12.08
N TYR A 322 -3.84 5.22 11.84
CA TYR A 322 -4.87 4.43 12.51
C TYR A 322 -4.67 4.44 14.04
N MET A 323 -3.49 4.06 14.51
CA MET A 323 -3.17 4.04 15.94
C MET A 323 -3.26 5.43 16.58
N LEU A 324 -2.83 6.46 15.85
CA LEU A 324 -2.91 7.83 16.33
C LEU A 324 -4.37 8.25 16.54
N VAL A 325 -5.23 8.01 15.57
CA VAL A 325 -6.66 8.34 15.68
C VAL A 325 -7.32 7.53 16.79
N GLU A 326 -7.03 6.24 16.93
CA GLU A 326 -7.53 5.40 18.03
C GLU A 326 -7.09 5.96 19.41
N THR A 327 -5.82 6.32 19.53
CA THR A 327 -5.28 6.93 20.76
C THR A 327 -5.98 8.26 21.07
N LEU A 328 -6.13 9.11 20.07
CA LEU A 328 -6.79 10.40 20.20
C LEU A 328 -8.28 10.24 20.50
N THR A 329 -8.97 9.32 19.86
CA THR A 329 -10.39 9.05 20.10
C THR A 329 -10.63 8.53 21.50
N GLY A 330 -9.79 7.63 22.02
CA GLY A 330 -9.86 7.16 23.40
C GLY A 330 -9.60 8.26 24.44
N GLN A 331 -8.68 9.19 24.14
CA GLN A 331 -8.37 10.35 24.95
C GLN A 331 -9.30 11.54 24.69
N TYR A 332 -9.92 11.58 23.54
CA TYR A 332 -10.76 12.66 23.00
C TYR A 332 -11.93 13.00 23.93
N MET A 333 -12.53 11.98 24.55
CA MET A 333 -13.59 12.19 25.55
C MET A 333 -13.08 12.90 26.81
N LYS A 334 -11.81 12.67 27.18
CA LYS A 334 -11.13 13.41 28.26
C LYS A 334 -10.65 14.78 27.77
N TYR A 335 -10.20 14.88 26.51
CA TYR A 335 -9.67 16.11 25.92
C TYR A 335 -10.76 17.15 25.70
N TYR A 336 -11.91 16.78 25.13
CA TYR A 336 -13.03 17.71 24.93
C TYR A 336 -13.67 18.20 26.23
N SER A 337 -13.53 17.47 27.32
CA SER A 337 -13.98 17.94 28.65
C SER A 337 -12.95 18.81 29.34
N ALA A 338 -11.67 18.80 28.91
CA ALA A 338 -10.57 19.48 29.57
C ALA A 338 -10.03 20.72 28.81
N VAL A 339 -10.33 20.86 27.52
CA VAL A 339 -9.81 21.96 26.68
C VAL A 339 -10.94 22.86 26.23
N ASP A 340 -10.93 24.11 26.72
CA ASP A 340 -11.75 25.20 26.20
C ASP A 340 -11.26 25.62 24.81
N GLY A 341 -11.61 24.85 23.77
CA GLY A 341 -11.15 25.13 22.43
C GLY A 341 -11.99 24.48 21.33
N ASN A 342 -11.89 25.02 20.13
CA ASN A 342 -12.47 24.46 18.91
C ASN A 342 -11.37 23.83 18.04
N PRO A 343 -11.69 22.80 17.22
CA PRO A 343 -10.74 22.32 16.22
C PRO A 343 -10.21 23.46 15.32
N PRO A 344 -8.97 23.39 14.82
CA PRO A 344 -8.06 22.25 14.95
C PRO A 344 -7.27 22.24 16.28
N PHE A 345 -7.03 21.02 16.80
CA PHE A 345 -6.21 20.78 17.98
C PHE A 345 -4.79 20.41 17.59
N THR A 346 -3.81 21.12 18.15
CA THR A 346 -2.39 20.81 17.91
C THR A 346 -1.98 19.59 18.71
N LEU A 347 -1.46 18.57 18.01
CA LEU A 347 -0.95 17.34 18.63
C LEU A 347 0.38 17.63 19.36
N GLN A 348 0.44 17.15 20.59
CA GLN A 348 1.60 17.34 21.47
C GLN A 348 2.59 16.17 21.34
N ASP A 349 3.83 16.39 21.79
CA ASP A 349 4.91 15.41 21.77
C ASP A 349 4.55 14.10 22.47
N GLU A 350 3.77 14.17 23.56
CA GLU A 350 3.33 12.98 24.31
C GLU A 350 2.43 12.07 23.49
N GLN A 351 1.51 12.63 22.71
CA GLN A 351 0.56 11.86 21.90
C GLN A 351 1.26 11.19 20.72
N LEU A 352 2.14 11.92 20.05
CA LEU A 352 2.95 11.41 18.94
C LEU A 352 3.95 10.36 19.45
N GLY A 353 4.62 10.65 20.57
CA GLY A 353 5.57 9.75 21.22
C GLY A 353 4.93 8.44 21.70
N ALA A 354 3.70 8.50 22.24
CA ALA A 354 2.96 7.32 22.67
C ALA A 354 2.74 6.33 21.51
N VAL A 355 2.41 6.83 20.32
CA VAL A 355 2.22 5.99 19.12
C VAL A 355 3.55 5.53 18.55
N MET A 356 4.54 6.45 18.44
CA MET A 356 5.87 6.13 17.90
C MET A 356 6.59 5.05 18.68
N ASN A 357 6.44 5.07 20.01
CA ASN A 357 7.07 4.12 20.93
C ASN A 357 6.18 2.90 21.26
N SER A 358 5.02 2.80 20.62
CA SER A 358 4.13 1.66 20.87
C SER A 358 4.75 0.33 20.42
N SER A 359 4.56 -0.71 21.22
CA SER A 359 5.00 -2.06 20.89
C SER A 359 4.39 -2.57 19.59
N ASP A 360 3.13 -2.21 19.32
CA ASP A 360 2.38 -2.67 18.16
C ASP A 360 2.93 -2.08 16.85
N LEU A 361 3.26 -0.77 16.85
CA LEU A 361 3.87 -0.13 15.69
C LEU A 361 5.25 -0.72 15.42
N ASN A 362 6.09 -0.83 16.47
CA ASN A 362 7.42 -1.38 16.36
C ASN A 362 7.40 -2.84 15.91
N LYS A 363 6.50 -3.65 16.47
CA LYS A 363 6.30 -5.03 16.03
C LYS A 363 5.86 -5.09 14.57
N SER A 364 4.89 -4.27 14.17
CA SER A 364 4.43 -4.22 12.77
C SER A 364 5.56 -3.87 11.80
N ILE A 365 6.43 -2.91 12.15
CA ILE A 365 7.59 -2.54 11.33
C ILE A 365 8.58 -3.70 11.25
N LYS A 366 8.88 -4.36 12.39
CA LYS A 366 9.78 -5.52 12.47
C LYS A 366 9.28 -6.70 11.64
N ASP A 367 8.02 -7.08 11.82
CA ASP A 367 7.41 -8.21 11.10
C ASP A 367 7.44 -7.98 9.57
N LYS A 368 7.14 -6.76 9.13
CA LYS A 368 7.13 -6.42 7.71
C LYS A 368 8.52 -6.44 7.09
N PHE A 369 9.53 -6.02 7.84
CA PHE A 369 10.92 -6.12 7.42
C PHE A 369 11.35 -7.59 7.32
N ARG A 370 11.04 -8.40 8.36
CA ARG A 370 11.32 -9.83 8.36
C ARG A 370 10.67 -10.55 7.18
N TRP A 371 9.39 -10.30 6.91
CA TRP A 371 8.69 -10.88 5.75
C TRP A 371 9.32 -10.50 4.40
N SER A 372 9.99 -9.36 4.32
CA SER A 372 10.72 -8.98 3.10
C SER A 372 12.03 -9.76 2.97
N LEU A 373 12.70 -10.07 4.08
CA LEU A 373 13.90 -10.93 4.11
C LEU A 373 13.57 -12.39 3.82
N GLU A 374 12.41 -12.88 4.28
CA GLU A 374 11.93 -14.25 4.07
C GLU A 374 11.52 -14.55 2.61
N LEU A 375 11.50 -13.55 1.73
CA LEU A 375 11.23 -13.76 0.30
C LEU A 375 12.31 -14.62 -0.38
N ASP A 376 13.56 -14.51 0.07
CA ASP A 376 14.69 -15.31 -0.42
C ASP A 376 15.70 -15.52 0.71
N PRO A 377 16.13 -16.74 0.99
CA PRO A 377 17.13 -17.02 2.02
C PRO A 377 18.40 -16.19 1.89
N ARG A 378 18.84 -15.87 0.66
CA ARG A 378 20.01 -15.04 0.38
C ARG A 378 19.87 -13.62 0.90
N TYR A 379 18.64 -13.05 0.92
CA TYR A 379 18.41 -11.70 1.45
C TYR A 379 18.72 -11.62 2.93
N PHE A 380 18.33 -12.66 3.68
CA PHE A 380 18.59 -12.72 5.11
C PHE A 380 20.10 -12.79 5.40
N MET A 381 20.82 -13.62 4.64
CA MET A 381 22.27 -13.77 4.80
C MET A 381 23.02 -12.50 4.38
N ILE A 382 22.65 -11.86 3.27
CA ILE A 382 23.23 -10.58 2.86
C ILE A 382 22.98 -9.49 3.92
N ALA A 383 21.76 -9.43 4.47
CA ALA A 383 21.43 -8.46 5.52
C ALA A 383 22.29 -8.67 6.78
N ARG A 384 22.58 -9.93 7.16
CA ARG A 384 23.51 -10.26 8.26
C ARG A 384 24.93 -9.82 7.94
N CYS A 385 25.44 -10.08 6.73
CA CYS A 385 26.77 -9.61 6.32
C CYS A 385 26.89 -8.08 6.44
N ILE A 386 25.88 -7.35 6.00
CA ILE A 386 25.85 -5.89 6.13
C ILE A 386 25.82 -5.45 7.60
N THR A 387 25.05 -6.15 8.45
CA THR A 387 24.98 -5.87 9.89
C THR A 387 26.30 -6.13 10.57
N MET A 388 26.99 -7.21 10.22
CA MET A 388 28.36 -7.48 10.72
C MET A 388 29.34 -6.37 10.35
N LEU A 389 29.33 -5.94 9.09
CA LEU A 389 30.13 -4.80 8.65
C LEU A 389 29.81 -3.53 9.44
N TYR A 390 28.55 -3.32 9.78
CA TYR A 390 28.13 -2.20 10.63
C TYR A 390 28.81 -2.27 11.99
N HIS A 391 28.77 -3.41 12.68
CA HIS A 391 29.40 -3.57 13.99
C HIS A 391 30.93 -3.48 13.92
N PHE A 392 31.58 -4.07 12.91
CA PHE A 392 33.02 -3.94 12.72
C PHE A 392 33.49 -2.49 12.53
N TYR A 393 32.74 -1.68 11.79
CA TYR A 393 33.11 -0.29 11.53
C TYR A 393 32.57 0.71 12.58
N GLU A 394 31.65 0.31 13.46
CA GLU A 394 31.20 1.14 14.56
C GLU A 394 32.30 1.30 15.63
N GLU A 395 33.15 0.30 15.81
CA GLU A 395 34.33 0.34 16.65
C GLU A 395 35.45 1.23 16.03
N ASP A 396 35.55 1.26 14.70
CA ASP A 396 36.48 2.09 13.95
C ASP A 396 35.77 3.32 13.35
N ARG A 397 35.69 4.40 14.11
CA ARG A 397 35.07 5.68 13.73
C ARG A 397 35.66 6.34 12.48
N SER A 398 36.65 5.74 11.82
CA SER A 398 37.35 6.28 10.65
C SER A 398 36.55 6.12 9.34
N VAL A 399 35.62 5.17 9.27
CA VAL A 399 34.77 4.93 8.08
C VAL A 399 33.33 5.31 8.40
N GLY A 400 32.80 6.29 7.67
CA GLY A 400 31.42 6.70 7.85
C GLY A 400 30.45 5.63 7.39
N THR A 401 29.86 4.87 8.32
CA THR A 401 28.82 3.84 8.05
C THR A 401 27.61 4.37 7.26
N TRP A 402 27.46 5.69 7.20
CA TRP A 402 26.44 6.37 6.40
C TRP A 402 26.66 6.25 4.87
N MET A 403 27.88 5.95 4.41
CA MET A 403 28.20 5.78 2.99
C MET A 403 27.76 4.43 2.44
N GLY A 404 27.49 3.43 3.31
CA GLY A 404 27.18 2.06 2.92
C GLY A 404 28.43 1.27 2.51
N PHE A 405 28.25 0.01 2.18
CA PHE A 405 29.32 -0.94 1.87
C PHE A 405 29.30 -1.33 0.41
N THR A 406 30.50 -1.56 -0.17
CA THR A 406 30.62 -2.00 -1.56
C THR A 406 30.20 -3.47 -1.73
N VAL A 407 29.93 -3.88 -2.96
CA VAL A 407 29.65 -5.28 -3.32
C VAL A 407 30.79 -6.19 -2.82
N ASP A 408 32.05 -5.76 -3.03
CA ASP A 408 33.22 -6.57 -2.65
C ASP A 408 33.33 -6.74 -1.13
N GLN A 409 33.10 -5.68 -0.35
CA GLN A 409 33.11 -5.76 1.12
C GLN A 409 32.06 -6.74 1.66
N ILE A 410 30.82 -6.65 1.16
CA ILE A 410 29.72 -7.54 1.59
C ILE A 410 30.05 -8.98 1.18
N ARG A 411 30.59 -9.17 -0.02
CA ARG A 411 30.95 -10.48 -0.56
C ARG A 411 32.16 -11.09 0.15
N GLU A 412 33.10 -10.28 0.64
CA GLU A 412 34.24 -10.75 1.43
C GLU A 412 33.77 -11.33 2.77
N ILE A 413 32.85 -10.68 3.45
CA ILE A 413 32.22 -11.24 4.66
C ILE A 413 31.50 -12.55 4.34
N SER A 414 30.69 -12.61 3.27
CA SER A 414 30.00 -13.84 2.92
C SER A 414 30.92 -15.04 2.68
N LYS A 415 32.11 -14.78 2.15
CA LYS A 415 33.15 -15.81 1.94
C LYS A 415 33.88 -16.19 3.22
N SER A 416 34.17 -15.23 4.10
CA SER A 416 34.89 -15.50 5.36
C SER A 416 34.05 -16.36 6.32
N TYR A 417 32.72 -16.39 6.15
CA TYR A 417 31.82 -17.24 6.93
C TYR A 417 31.24 -18.43 6.13
N ASP A 418 31.82 -18.76 4.96
CA ASP A 418 31.46 -19.89 4.10
C ASP A 418 29.91 -20.00 3.89
N ILE A 419 29.26 -18.89 3.52
CA ILE A 419 27.80 -18.85 3.37
C ILE A 419 27.37 -19.61 2.11
N HIS A 420 26.95 -20.86 2.25
CA HIS A 420 26.65 -21.79 1.15
C HIS A 420 25.70 -21.26 0.08
N CYS A 421 24.63 -20.58 0.47
CA CYS A 421 23.65 -20.04 -0.49
C CYS A 421 24.20 -18.87 -1.35
N LEU A 422 25.39 -18.34 -1.01
CA LEU A 422 26.06 -17.23 -1.71
C LEU A 422 27.38 -17.64 -2.38
N GLU A 423 27.88 -18.84 -2.12
CA GLU A 423 29.20 -19.31 -2.62
C GLU A 423 29.32 -19.27 -4.14
N ASN A 424 28.26 -19.70 -4.84
CA ASN A 424 28.26 -19.85 -6.30
C ASN A 424 27.83 -18.57 -7.04
N GLU A 425 27.54 -17.48 -6.31
CA GLU A 425 27.12 -16.24 -6.95
C GLU A 425 28.30 -15.51 -7.61
N SER A 426 28.19 -15.23 -8.91
CA SER A 426 29.13 -14.35 -9.59
C SER A 426 29.07 -12.94 -9.02
N VAL A 427 30.05 -12.09 -9.30
CA VAL A 427 30.04 -10.68 -8.86
C VAL A 427 28.79 -9.97 -9.39
N ASP A 428 28.45 -10.19 -10.64
CA ASP A 428 27.29 -9.56 -11.30
C ASP A 428 25.97 -10.10 -10.71
N SER A 429 25.87 -11.40 -10.45
CA SER A 429 24.69 -12.00 -9.82
C SER A 429 24.50 -11.49 -8.39
N PHE A 430 25.57 -11.36 -7.62
CA PHE A 430 25.54 -10.81 -6.28
C PHE A 430 25.12 -9.32 -6.27
N ALA A 431 25.66 -8.52 -7.20
CA ALA A 431 25.25 -7.13 -7.37
C ALA A 431 23.75 -7.02 -7.73
N ASN A 432 23.27 -7.87 -8.63
CA ASN A 432 21.84 -7.93 -8.96
C ASN A 432 20.97 -8.27 -7.75
N LEU A 433 21.39 -9.15 -6.84
CA LEU A 433 20.68 -9.43 -5.59
C LEU A 433 20.63 -8.20 -4.68
N LEU A 434 21.71 -7.45 -4.57
CA LEU A 434 21.73 -6.20 -3.79
C LEU A 434 20.79 -5.16 -4.38
N ASP A 435 20.80 -4.99 -5.71
CA ASP A 435 19.89 -4.07 -6.40
C ASP A 435 18.43 -4.49 -6.23
N GLU A 436 18.14 -5.79 -6.31
CA GLU A 436 16.82 -6.36 -6.03
C GLU A 436 16.38 -6.06 -4.58
N MET A 437 17.28 -6.19 -3.60
CA MET A 437 17.00 -5.82 -2.20
C MET A 437 16.76 -4.32 -2.02
N VAL A 438 17.40 -3.46 -2.82
CA VAL A 438 17.12 -2.01 -2.85
C VAL A 438 15.72 -1.76 -3.40
N GLU A 439 15.35 -2.40 -4.50
CA GLU A 439 14.01 -2.28 -5.10
C GLU A 439 12.90 -2.80 -4.17
N MET A 440 13.17 -3.88 -3.43
CA MET A 440 12.25 -4.40 -2.41
C MET A 440 12.21 -3.52 -1.15
N GLY A 441 13.07 -2.53 -1.02
CA GLY A 441 13.12 -1.60 0.10
C GLY A 441 13.76 -2.16 1.37
N ILE A 442 14.52 -3.22 1.25
CA ILE A 442 15.34 -3.81 2.32
C ILE A 442 16.60 -2.98 2.52
N LEU A 443 17.27 -2.69 1.41
CA LEU A 443 18.47 -1.87 1.36
C LEU A 443 18.20 -0.46 0.81
N SER A 444 19.14 0.42 0.98
CA SER A 444 19.22 1.71 0.29
C SER A 444 20.62 1.88 -0.28
N GLN A 445 20.71 2.55 -1.43
CA GLN A 445 21.96 2.90 -2.08
C GLN A 445 22.13 4.42 -2.05
N PRO A 446 23.01 4.95 -1.19
CA PRO A 446 23.37 6.37 -1.20
C PRO A 446 24.03 6.79 -2.51
N VAL A 447 24.12 8.10 -2.75
CA VAL A 447 24.80 8.67 -3.93
C VAL A 447 26.28 8.22 -4.00
N SER A 448 26.87 7.88 -2.86
CA SER A 448 28.24 7.29 -2.75
C SER A 448 28.39 5.90 -3.40
N GLY A 449 27.29 5.23 -3.74
CA GLY A 449 27.31 3.94 -4.44
C GLY A 449 27.38 2.70 -3.55
N GLY A 450 27.50 2.85 -2.23
CA GLY A 450 27.49 1.69 -1.31
C GLY A 450 26.07 1.21 -0.99
N TYR A 451 25.96 -0.02 -0.47
CA TYR A 451 24.70 -0.60 0.01
C TYR A 451 24.64 -0.56 1.53
N ARG A 452 23.49 -0.21 2.08
CA ARG A 452 23.26 -0.21 3.53
C ARG A 452 21.85 -0.65 3.85
N LEU A 453 21.64 -1.13 5.06
CA LEU A 453 20.27 -1.31 5.55
C LEU A 453 19.53 0.01 5.46
N ARG A 454 18.29 -0.04 5.03
CA ARG A 454 17.49 1.17 4.80
C ARG A 454 17.29 1.99 6.07
N ARG A 455 17.35 1.34 7.24
CA ARG A 455 17.27 1.98 8.56
C ARG A 455 18.36 1.43 9.48
N SER A 456 18.96 2.29 10.27
CA SER A 456 19.89 1.88 11.33
C SER A 456 19.22 0.97 12.37
N SER A 457 17.94 1.21 12.70
CA SER A 457 17.18 0.36 13.61
C SER A 457 16.95 -1.08 13.11
N PHE A 458 17.22 -1.37 11.85
CA PHE A 458 17.17 -2.74 11.33
C PHE A 458 18.43 -3.55 11.69
N VAL A 459 19.53 -2.88 12.00
CA VAL A 459 20.73 -3.52 12.58
C VAL A 459 20.34 -4.30 13.84
N ASP A 460 19.66 -3.65 14.79
CA ASP A 460 19.21 -4.26 16.05
C ASP A 460 18.19 -5.41 15.84
N ILE A 461 17.46 -5.39 14.72
CA ILE A 461 16.48 -6.44 14.38
C ILE A 461 17.17 -7.69 13.83
N ILE A 462 18.27 -7.52 13.09
CA ILE A 462 18.99 -8.60 12.45
C ILE A 462 19.96 -9.25 13.44
N GLY A 463 20.65 -8.45 14.27
CA GLY A 463 21.53 -8.94 15.32
C GLY A 463 22.14 -7.81 16.12
N GLU A 464 22.00 -7.88 17.45
CA GLU A 464 22.43 -6.83 18.38
C GLU A 464 23.96 -6.73 18.55
N ASN A 465 24.67 -7.82 18.27
CA ASN A 465 26.13 -7.90 18.38
C ASN A 465 26.71 -8.95 17.44
N ILE A 466 28.03 -8.95 17.29
CA ILE A 466 28.79 -9.85 16.40
C ILE A 466 28.60 -11.30 16.79
N ASP A 467 28.69 -11.62 18.09
CA ASP A 467 28.66 -13.01 18.58
C ASP A 467 27.32 -13.69 18.22
N THR A 468 26.19 -12.99 18.44
CA THR A 468 24.88 -13.50 18.07
C THR A 468 24.69 -13.64 16.56
N LEU A 469 25.30 -12.75 15.76
CA LEU A 469 25.26 -12.83 14.31
C LEU A 469 26.09 -14.02 13.79
N GLU A 470 27.23 -14.28 14.37
CA GLU A 470 28.10 -15.44 14.02
C GLU A 470 27.39 -16.76 14.33
N GLU A 471 26.81 -16.90 15.51
CA GLU A 471 26.02 -18.08 15.89
C GLU A 471 24.83 -18.28 14.93
N ASP A 472 24.14 -17.21 14.59
CA ASP A 472 23.00 -17.23 13.68
C ASP A 472 23.40 -17.58 12.23
N ILE A 473 24.55 -17.10 11.74
CA ILE A 473 25.05 -17.45 10.41
C ILE A 473 25.41 -18.93 10.37
N ILE A 474 26.14 -19.43 11.37
CA ILE A 474 26.55 -20.84 11.45
C ILE A 474 25.30 -21.75 11.48
N ASN A 475 24.37 -21.47 12.38
CA ASN A 475 23.16 -22.30 12.55
C ASN A 475 22.25 -22.32 11.31
N ASN A 476 22.16 -21.21 10.57
CA ASN A 476 21.31 -21.15 9.37
C ASN A 476 22.04 -21.60 8.09
N ASN A 477 23.36 -21.66 8.11
CA ASN A 477 24.13 -22.22 7.00
C ASN A 477 23.88 -23.73 6.83
N GLU A 478 23.54 -24.44 7.92
CA GLU A 478 23.20 -25.87 7.91
C GLU A 478 21.75 -26.17 7.46
N VAL A 479 20.84 -25.19 7.53
CA VAL A 479 19.40 -25.38 7.26
C VAL A 479 19.04 -25.14 5.78
N VAL A 480 19.94 -24.58 4.99
CA VAL A 480 19.69 -24.21 3.57
C VAL A 480 20.36 -25.24 2.63
N VAL A 481 20.29 -26.51 2.96
CA VAL A 481 20.69 -27.64 2.06
C VAL A 481 19.45 -28.33 1.51
#